data_d063073ac2c1d019eaeae9bf5344af64
#
_entry.id   d063073ac2c1d019eaeae9bf5344af64
#
_cell.length_a   1.000
_cell.length_b   1.000
_cell.length_c   1.000
_cell.angle_alpha   90.00
_cell.angle_beta   90.00
_cell.angle_gamma   90.00
#
_symmetry.space_group_name_H-M   'P 1'
#
loop_
_entity.id
_entity.type
_entity.pdbx_description
1 polymer ?
#
loop_
_entity_poly.entity_id
_entity_poly.type
_entity_poly.pdbx_seq_one_letter_code
_entity_poly.pdbx_strand_id
1 'polypeptide(L)'
;KIAGIGNLPIDNIYISRDQRLFIGCDGMGIFVYNPVTGFLQNNPLFCHEVNLAKSKISSIIEDFTGNIWVSMLQKGVFMQSQAQCDFNYMGYRLDSRNVIGENSITSLCANQGDQVWVGTDKDGLYLFDIKTGSINSHLLSNTTVLALYKDKKGRTWVGTYTDGIGLIDAGGSFHPFSLGI
;
A
#
# COMPACT_ATOMS: atom_id res chain seq x y z
N LYS A 1 -31.55 19.23 13.48
CA LYS A 1 -30.99 18.09 14.26
C LYS A 1 -30.64 16.97 13.28
N ILE A 2 -29.37 16.57 13.24
CA ILE A 2 -28.93 15.46 12.37
C ILE A 2 -29.30 14.16 13.05
N ALA A 3 -30.13 13.34 12.38
CA ALA A 3 -30.50 12.03 12.89
C ALA A 3 -29.26 11.10 12.95
N GLY A 4 -29.10 10.34 14.01
CA GLY A 4 -28.00 9.38 14.18
C GLY A 4 -26.81 9.88 15.00
N ILE A 5 -26.66 11.18 15.26
CA ILE A 5 -25.58 11.71 16.13
C ILE A 5 -26.00 11.70 17.61
N GLY A 6 -27.29 11.80 17.91
CA GLY A 6 -27.80 11.77 19.28
C GLY A 6 -27.24 12.89 20.16
N ASN A 7 -26.76 12.52 21.35
CA ASN A 7 -26.12 13.41 22.33
C ASN A 7 -24.62 13.15 22.46
N LEU A 8 -23.95 12.80 21.36
CA LEU A 8 -22.50 12.56 21.38
C LEU A 8 -21.73 13.87 21.71
N PRO A 9 -20.66 13.80 22.50
CA PRO A 9 -19.80 14.94 22.74
C PRO A 9 -19.04 15.27 21.45
N ILE A 10 -19.32 16.46 20.90
CA ILE A 10 -18.70 16.97 19.68
C ILE A 10 -17.58 17.92 20.07
N ASP A 11 -16.35 17.60 19.65
CA ASP A 11 -15.17 18.40 19.91
C ASP A 11 -14.81 19.31 18.73
N ASN A 12 -15.12 18.88 17.50
CA ASN A 12 -14.78 19.64 16.29
C ASN A 12 -15.81 19.45 15.18
N ILE A 13 -16.00 20.51 14.39
CA ILE A 13 -16.85 20.50 13.19
C ILE A 13 -16.09 21.21 12.08
N TYR A 14 -16.09 20.59 10.87
CA TYR A 14 -15.49 21.15 9.68
C TYR A 14 -16.40 20.95 8.47
N ILE A 15 -16.55 21.99 7.64
CA ILE A 15 -17.27 21.91 6.37
C ILE A 15 -16.25 21.86 5.23
N SER A 16 -16.23 20.78 4.49
CA SER A 16 -15.34 20.59 3.34
C SER A 16 -15.79 21.42 2.12
N ARG A 17 -14.92 21.58 1.14
CA ARG A 17 -15.22 22.33 -0.10
C ARG A 17 -16.39 21.74 -0.89
N ASP A 18 -16.58 20.43 -0.81
CA ASP A 18 -17.71 19.73 -1.42
C ASP A 18 -18.98 19.73 -0.53
N GLN A 19 -19.01 20.63 0.48
CA GLN A 19 -20.14 20.88 1.38
C GLN A 19 -20.50 19.69 2.29
N ARG A 20 -19.65 18.71 2.47
CA ARG A 20 -19.84 17.68 3.51
C ARG A 20 -19.46 18.22 4.88
N LEU A 21 -20.21 17.82 5.89
CA LEU A 21 -19.96 18.19 7.27
C LEU A 21 -19.22 17.06 7.99
N PHE A 22 -17.99 17.32 8.38
CA PHE A 22 -17.17 16.44 9.20
C PHE A 22 -17.37 16.78 10.66
N ILE A 23 -17.65 15.79 11.50
CA ILE A 23 -17.97 15.95 12.91
C ILE A 23 -17.05 15.04 13.71
N GLY A 24 -16.12 15.65 14.45
CA GLY A 24 -15.20 14.94 15.34
C GLY A 24 -15.77 14.81 16.74
N CYS A 25 -15.80 13.59 17.26
CA CYS A 25 -16.36 13.26 18.55
C CYS A 25 -15.30 12.77 19.55
N ASP A 26 -15.60 12.94 20.83
CA ASP A 26 -14.77 12.40 21.92
C ASP A 26 -14.96 10.88 22.04
N GLY A 27 -13.92 10.12 21.68
CA GLY A 27 -13.91 8.67 21.79
C GLY A 27 -14.81 7.88 20.81
N MET A 28 -15.47 8.58 19.88
CA MET A 28 -16.37 7.98 18.89
C MET A 28 -15.92 8.22 17.44
N GLY A 29 -14.76 8.87 17.27
CA GLY A 29 -14.17 9.13 15.96
C GLY A 29 -14.84 10.21 15.16
N ILE A 30 -15.03 9.96 13.85
CA ILE A 30 -15.50 10.95 12.88
C ILE A 30 -16.81 10.51 12.26
N PHE A 31 -17.77 11.42 12.19
CA PHE A 31 -18.97 11.26 11.37
C PHE A 31 -18.90 12.24 10.19
N VAL A 32 -19.37 11.80 9.04
CA VAL A 32 -19.49 12.66 7.86
C VAL A 32 -20.95 12.69 7.41
N TYR A 33 -21.51 13.89 7.40
CA TYR A 33 -22.87 14.14 6.97
C TYR A 33 -22.87 14.84 5.61
N ASN A 34 -23.65 14.29 4.67
CA ASN A 34 -23.88 14.92 3.38
C ASN A 34 -25.25 15.65 3.44
N PRO A 35 -25.28 16.98 3.38
CA PRO A 35 -26.52 17.76 3.51
C PRO A 35 -27.45 17.61 2.28
N VAL A 36 -26.91 17.24 1.12
CA VAL A 36 -27.69 17.06 -0.13
C VAL A 36 -28.50 15.75 -0.08
N THR A 37 -27.87 14.67 0.37
CA THR A 37 -28.52 13.35 0.44
C THR A 37 -29.14 13.03 1.78
N GLY A 38 -28.82 13.82 2.82
CA GLY A 38 -29.19 13.55 4.20
C GLY A 38 -28.48 12.34 4.82
N PHE A 39 -27.49 11.78 4.12
CA PHE A 39 -26.77 10.57 4.57
C PHE A 39 -25.70 10.91 5.61
N LEU A 40 -25.71 10.17 6.72
CA LEU A 40 -24.69 10.21 7.76
C LEU A 40 -23.86 8.94 7.73
N GLN A 41 -22.57 9.06 7.54
CA GLN A 41 -21.59 7.99 7.56
C GLN A 41 -20.74 8.06 8.82
N ASN A 42 -20.56 6.91 9.49
CA ASN A 42 -19.73 6.81 10.68
C ASN A 42 -18.33 6.27 10.31
N ASN A 43 -17.30 6.98 10.73
CA ASN A 43 -15.90 6.64 10.50
C ASN A 43 -15.55 6.25 9.05
N PRO A 44 -15.86 7.11 8.06
CA PRO A 44 -15.60 6.80 6.65
C PRO A 44 -14.11 6.88 6.28
N LEU A 45 -13.30 7.47 7.15
CA LEU A 45 -11.86 7.58 6.96
C LEU A 45 -11.20 6.30 7.45
N PHE A 46 -10.33 5.74 6.62
CA PHE A 46 -9.70 4.46 6.91
C PHE A 46 -8.20 4.62 7.18
N CYS A 47 -7.73 4.03 8.28
CA CYS A 47 -6.33 3.92 8.61
C CYS A 47 -6.06 2.54 9.21
N HIS A 48 -5.08 1.83 8.67
CA HIS A 48 -4.68 0.51 9.19
C HIS A 48 -3.99 0.58 10.54
N GLU A 49 -3.37 1.70 10.85
CA GLU A 49 -2.46 1.84 12.00
C GLU A 49 -3.17 2.40 13.24
N VAL A 50 -4.29 3.10 13.04
CA VAL A 50 -5.02 3.76 14.13
C VAL A 50 -6.51 3.47 14.04
N ASN A 51 -7.09 3.03 15.15
CA ASN A 51 -8.55 2.89 15.23
C ASN A 51 -9.21 4.25 15.44
N LEU A 52 -9.59 4.89 14.32
CA LEU A 52 -10.26 6.20 14.33
C LEU A 52 -11.60 6.16 15.09
N ALA A 53 -12.32 5.04 15.04
CA ALA A 53 -13.62 4.89 15.70
C ALA A 53 -13.58 4.98 17.23
N LYS A 54 -12.40 4.79 17.82
CA LYS A 54 -12.16 4.90 19.27
C LYS A 54 -11.20 6.06 19.62
N SER A 55 -11.06 7.01 18.72
CA SER A 55 -10.16 8.15 18.93
C SER A 55 -10.96 9.41 19.31
N LYS A 56 -10.35 10.23 20.15
CA LYS A 56 -10.80 11.58 20.41
C LYS A 56 -10.27 12.51 19.33
N ILE A 57 -11.15 13.10 18.56
CA ILE A 57 -10.82 13.98 17.43
C ILE A 57 -10.74 15.41 17.91
N SER A 58 -9.55 16.00 17.88
CA SER A 58 -9.31 17.35 18.36
C SER A 58 -9.44 18.43 17.27
N SER A 59 -9.12 18.10 16.01
CA SER A 59 -9.28 19.04 14.89
C SER A 59 -9.44 18.30 13.56
N ILE A 60 -10.17 18.91 12.64
CA ILE A 60 -10.33 18.43 11.25
C ILE A 60 -10.17 19.64 10.34
N ILE A 61 -9.35 19.53 9.30
CA ILE A 61 -9.18 20.54 8.26
C ILE A 61 -9.03 19.89 6.90
N GLU A 62 -9.34 20.63 5.84
CA GLU A 62 -9.01 20.29 4.45
C GLU A 62 -7.94 21.26 3.94
N ASP A 63 -6.85 20.73 3.37
CA ASP A 63 -5.81 21.57 2.80
C ASP A 63 -6.18 22.06 1.38
N PHE A 64 -5.28 22.86 0.77
CA PHE A 64 -5.53 23.44 -0.55
C PHE A 64 -5.59 22.41 -1.68
N THR A 65 -5.08 21.20 -1.47
CA THR A 65 -5.13 20.08 -2.42
C THR A 65 -6.33 19.15 -2.21
N GLY A 66 -7.14 19.43 -1.15
CA GLY A 66 -8.34 18.65 -0.81
C GLY A 66 -8.08 17.48 0.14
N ASN A 67 -6.85 17.33 0.65
CA ASN A 67 -6.58 16.28 1.64
C ASN A 67 -7.24 16.65 2.97
N ILE A 68 -7.84 15.65 3.61
CA ILE A 68 -8.43 15.80 4.95
C ILE A 68 -7.39 15.45 6.01
N TRP A 69 -7.09 16.41 6.87
CA TRP A 69 -6.19 16.23 8.01
C TRP A 69 -6.99 16.15 9.30
N VAL A 70 -6.67 15.17 10.12
CA VAL A 70 -7.37 14.88 11.37
C VAL A 70 -6.35 14.76 12.49
N SER A 71 -6.44 15.62 13.49
CA SER A 71 -5.65 15.47 14.71
C SER A 71 -6.41 14.67 15.78
N MET A 72 -5.68 13.81 16.46
CA MET A 72 -6.21 12.93 17.50
C MET A 72 -5.45 13.13 18.80
N LEU A 73 -6.17 13.20 19.89
CA LEU A 73 -5.55 13.33 21.22
C LEU A 73 -4.64 12.13 21.48
N GLN A 74 -3.35 12.40 21.76
CA GLN A 74 -2.31 11.41 22.10
C GLN A 74 -2.02 10.36 21.01
N LYS A 75 -2.56 10.52 19.78
CA LYS A 75 -2.36 9.57 18.68
C LYS A 75 -1.82 10.23 17.41
N GLY A 76 -1.42 11.51 17.49
CA GLY A 76 -0.82 12.24 16.38
C GLY A 76 -1.82 12.75 15.36
N VAL A 77 -1.39 12.82 14.09
CA VAL A 77 -2.16 13.36 12.98
C VAL A 77 -2.32 12.30 11.90
N PHE A 78 -3.54 12.15 11.41
CA PHE A 78 -3.88 11.33 10.26
C PHE A 78 -4.16 12.23 9.06
N MET A 79 -3.72 11.82 7.87
CA MET A 79 -4.04 12.50 6.62
C MET A 79 -4.64 11.51 5.63
N GLN A 80 -5.80 11.85 5.11
CA GLN A 80 -6.39 11.15 3.97
C GLN A 80 -6.20 11.98 2.71
N SER A 81 -5.43 11.45 1.77
CA SER A 81 -5.27 12.06 0.46
C SER A 81 -6.56 11.95 -0.36
N GLN A 82 -6.96 13.04 -1.00
CA GLN A 82 -7.99 13.02 -2.05
C GLN A 82 -7.44 12.55 -3.39
N ALA A 83 -6.16 12.76 -3.64
CA ALA A 83 -5.52 12.17 -4.79
C ALA A 83 -5.44 10.66 -4.60
N GLN A 84 -5.97 9.88 -5.55
CA GLN A 84 -5.57 8.48 -5.66
C GLN A 84 -4.05 8.49 -5.83
N CYS A 85 -3.35 7.96 -4.84
CA CYS A 85 -1.93 7.73 -4.99
C CYS A 85 -1.79 6.54 -5.95
N ASP A 86 -1.39 6.83 -7.19
CA ASP A 86 -1.12 5.79 -8.20
C ASP A 86 0.13 4.97 -7.87
N PHE A 87 0.82 5.31 -6.77
CA PHE A 87 2.01 4.64 -6.28
C PHE A 87 1.71 3.90 -4.97
N ASN A 88 2.01 2.60 -4.95
CA ASN A 88 1.97 1.78 -3.75
C ASN A 88 3.39 1.41 -3.33
N TYR A 89 3.72 1.64 -2.06
CA TYR A 89 5.00 1.20 -1.51
C TYR A 89 4.93 -0.29 -1.13
N MET A 90 5.91 -1.05 -1.64
CA MET A 90 6.10 -2.46 -1.34
C MET A 90 7.55 -2.65 -0.89
N GLY A 91 7.75 -2.99 0.38
CA GLY A 91 9.08 -3.13 0.95
C GLY A 91 9.02 -3.32 2.45
N TYR A 92 10.15 -3.05 3.12
CA TYR A 92 10.24 -3.13 4.56
C TYR A 92 9.25 -2.17 5.24
N ARG A 93 8.47 -2.71 6.17
CA ARG A 93 7.58 -1.94 7.06
C ARG A 93 7.85 -2.36 8.50
N LEU A 94 7.73 -1.41 9.42
CA LEU A 94 7.87 -1.66 10.86
C LEU A 94 6.74 -2.56 11.43
N ASP A 95 5.60 -2.57 10.76
CA ASP A 95 4.55 -3.56 11.03
C ASP A 95 4.90 -4.87 10.31
N SER A 96 4.53 -6.00 10.89
CA SER A 96 4.89 -7.37 10.49
C SER A 96 4.55 -7.80 9.05
N ARG A 97 4.24 -6.84 8.16
CA ARG A 97 3.91 -7.05 6.75
C ARG A 97 5.08 -6.76 5.81
N ASN A 98 6.25 -7.30 6.15
CA ASN A 98 7.41 -7.26 5.26
C ASN A 98 7.18 -8.20 4.09
N VAL A 99 6.94 -7.63 2.92
CA VAL A 99 6.65 -8.41 1.72
C VAL A 99 7.94 -8.88 1.03
N ILE A 100 8.98 -8.03 0.98
CA ILE A 100 10.24 -8.30 0.27
C ILE A 100 11.47 -8.10 1.17
N GLY A 101 11.32 -8.08 2.49
CA GLY A 101 12.43 -7.90 3.44
C GLY A 101 13.13 -6.54 3.36
N GLU A 102 14.33 -6.47 3.93
CA GLU A 102 15.17 -5.25 3.99
C GLU A 102 16.15 -5.14 2.80
N ASN A 103 16.11 -6.06 1.85
CA ASN A 103 17.08 -6.12 0.76
C ASN A 103 16.84 -5.04 -0.29
N SER A 104 17.93 -4.57 -0.90
CA SER A 104 17.86 -3.66 -2.03
C SER A 104 17.25 -4.34 -3.24
N ILE A 105 16.31 -3.68 -3.90
CA ILE A 105 15.76 -4.12 -5.18
C ILE A 105 16.75 -3.75 -6.28
N THR A 106 17.12 -4.72 -7.07
CA THR A 106 18.13 -4.58 -8.14
C THR A 106 17.50 -4.58 -9.53
N SER A 107 16.41 -5.30 -9.72
CA SER A 107 15.78 -5.43 -11.03
C SER A 107 14.30 -5.77 -10.94
N LEU A 108 13.54 -5.37 -11.96
CA LEU A 108 12.11 -5.62 -12.09
C LEU A 108 11.79 -6.13 -13.50
N CYS A 109 10.87 -7.08 -13.60
CA CYS A 109 10.39 -7.57 -14.88
C CYS A 109 8.91 -7.95 -14.80
N ALA A 110 8.08 -7.37 -15.67
CA ALA A 110 6.66 -7.71 -15.75
C ALA A 110 6.49 -9.19 -16.16
N ASN A 111 5.61 -9.91 -15.46
CA ASN A 111 5.21 -11.26 -15.82
C ASN A 111 3.84 -11.25 -16.53
N GLN A 112 3.08 -12.32 -16.44
CA GLN A 112 1.73 -12.38 -16.99
C GLN A 112 0.71 -11.81 -15.99
N GLY A 113 -0.33 -11.15 -16.52
CA GLY A 113 -1.37 -10.53 -15.68
C GLY A 113 -0.82 -9.46 -14.75
N ASP A 114 -1.20 -9.53 -13.49
CA ASP A 114 -0.82 -8.54 -12.45
C ASP A 114 0.41 -8.99 -11.65
N GLN A 115 1.30 -9.76 -12.25
CA GLN A 115 2.51 -10.28 -11.59
C GLN A 115 3.77 -9.57 -12.05
N VAL A 116 4.70 -9.38 -11.11
CA VAL A 116 6.02 -8.79 -11.34
C VAL A 116 7.10 -9.64 -10.70
N TRP A 117 8.16 -9.94 -11.46
CA TRP A 117 9.39 -10.48 -10.93
C TRP A 117 10.22 -9.35 -10.31
N VAL A 118 10.69 -9.57 -9.10
CA VAL A 118 11.48 -8.62 -8.31
C VAL A 118 12.79 -9.27 -7.93
N GLY A 119 13.89 -8.80 -8.51
CA GLY A 119 15.24 -9.21 -8.17
C GLY A 119 15.81 -8.41 -7.02
N THR A 120 16.52 -9.07 -6.12
CA THR A 120 17.06 -8.47 -4.90
C THR A 120 18.57 -8.68 -4.78
N ASP A 121 19.20 -7.86 -3.94
CA ASP A 121 20.59 -8.08 -3.50
C ASP A 121 20.58 -9.09 -2.34
N LYS A 122 21.21 -10.24 -2.55
CA LYS A 122 21.42 -11.34 -1.58
C LYS A 122 20.20 -12.16 -1.15
N ASP A 123 19.01 -11.86 -1.63
CA ASP A 123 17.79 -12.58 -1.22
C ASP A 123 17.00 -13.16 -2.43
N GLY A 124 17.64 -13.18 -3.60
CA GLY A 124 17.10 -13.87 -4.77
C GLY A 124 16.01 -13.13 -5.50
N LEU A 125 15.04 -13.90 -5.98
CA LEU A 125 14.02 -13.49 -6.93
C LEU A 125 12.63 -13.79 -6.39
N TYR A 126 11.79 -12.76 -6.32
CA TYR A 126 10.39 -12.87 -5.88
C TYR A 126 9.43 -12.71 -7.05
N LEU A 127 8.38 -13.52 -7.07
CA LEU A 127 7.20 -13.28 -7.90
C LEU A 127 6.12 -12.65 -7.04
N PHE A 128 5.83 -11.41 -7.34
CA PHE A 128 4.90 -10.58 -6.59
C PHE A 128 3.59 -10.39 -7.36
N ASP A 129 2.45 -10.52 -6.68
CA ASP A 129 1.13 -10.21 -7.23
C ASP A 129 0.71 -8.80 -6.79
N ILE A 130 0.52 -7.90 -7.77
CA ILE A 130 0.22 -6.49 -7.52
C ILE A 130 -1.16 -6.29 -6.90
N LYS A 131 -2.15 -7.12 -7.27
CA LYS A 131 -3.52 -6.97 -6.77
C LYS A 131 -3.69 -7.43 -5.33
N THR A 132 -3.10 -8.59 -5.02
CA THR A 132 -3.23 -9.17 -3.69
C THR A 132 -2.20 -8.65 -2.71
N GLY A 133 -1.10 -8.05 -3.22
CA GLY A 133 0.03 -7.62 -2.41
C GLY A 133 0.83 -8.78 -1.83
N SER A 134 0.75 -9.98 -2.41
CA SER A 134 1.36 -11.20 -1.89
C SER A 134 2.53 -11.69 -2.74
N ILE A 135 3.42 -12.46 -2.12
CA ILE A 135 4.49 -13.20 -2.80
C ILE A 135 3.94 -14.56 -3.20
N ASN A 136 3.99 -14.86 -4.51
CA ASN A 136 3.56 -16.13 -5.07
C ASN A 136 4.71 -17.16 -5.19
N SER A 137 5.95 -16.67 -5.31
CA SER A 137 7.13 -17.51 -5.41
C SER A 137 8.38 -16.77 -4.95
N HIS A 138 9.34 -17.52 -4.37
CA HIS A 138 10.66 -17.04 -3.99
C HIS A 138 11.70 -18.03 -4.46
N LEU A 139 12.57 -17.61 -5.37
CA LEU A 139 13.59 -18.41 -6.03
C LEU A 139 14.98 -17.85 -5.74
N LEU A 140 16.01 -18.68 -5.91
CA LEU A 140 17.40 -18.26 -5.83
C LEU A 140 17.75 -17.58 -4.50
N SER A 141 17.18 -18.07 -3.39
CA SER A 141 17.48 -17.56 -2.04
C SER A 141 19.00 -17.50 -1.80
N ASN A 142 19.47 -16.41 -1.19
CA ASN A 142 20.87 -16.09 -0.97
C ASN A 142 21.71 -15.77 -2.24
N THR A 143 21.05 -15.51 -3.37
CA THR A 143 21.72 -15.10 -4.61
C THR A 143 21.37 -13.63 -4.93
N THR A 144 22.35 -12.85 -5.39
CA THR A 144 22.09 -11.52 -5.92
C THR A 144 21.63 -11.61 -7.36
N VAL A 145 20.41 -11.16 -7.64
CA VAL A 145 19.85 -11.06 -8.98
C VAL A 145 20.09 -9.66 -9.52
N LEU A 146 20.96 -9.54 -10.52
CA LEU A 146 21.36 -8.23 -11.07
C LEU A 146 20.44 -7.73 -12.18
N ALA A 147 19.93 -8.64 -13.00
CA ALA A 147 19.17 -8.28 -14.17
C ALA A 147 18.04 -9.26 -14.46
N LEU A 148 16.92 -8.72 -14.93
CA LEU A 148 15.77 -9.47 -15.41
C LEU A 148 15.37 -8.95 -16.78
N TYR A 149 15.05 -9.86 -17.69
CA TYR A 149 14.63 -9.51 -19.04
C TYR A 149 13.60 -10.50 -19.58
N LYS A 150 12.48 -10.03 -20.09
CA LYS A 150 11.49 -10.83 -20.78
C LYS A 150 11.69 -10.72 -22.29
N ASP A 151 11.98 -11.83 -22.93
CA ASP A 151 12.21 -11.85 -24.37
C ASP A 151 10.89 -11.87 -25.18
N LYS A 152 11.00 -11.71 -26.48
CA LYS A 152 9.85 -11.72 -27.41
C LYS A 152 9.08 -13.04 -27.44
N LYS A 153 9.67 -14.13 -26.92
CA LYS A 153 9.03 -15.45 -26.80
C LYS A 153 8.35 -15.63 -25.43
N GLY A 154 8.34 -14.59 -24.59
CA GLY A 154 7.73 -14.61 -23.26
C GLY A 154 8.57 -15.30 -22.18
N ARG A 155 9.84 -15.66 -22.46
CA ARG A 155 10.73 -16.26 -21.49
C ARG A 155 11.37 -15.19 -20.63
N THR A 156 11.50 -15.43 -19.33
CA THR A 156 12.16 -14.53 -18.40
C THR A 156 13.61 -14.99 -18.18
N TRP A 157 14.55 -14.14 -18.59
CA TRP A 157 15.97 -14.31 -18.36
C TRP A 157 16.37 -13.69 -17.04
N VAL A 158 17.25 -14.37 -16.31
CA VAL A 158 17.75 -13.94 -15.00
C VAL A 158 19.26 -13.92 -15.05
N GLY A 159 19.85 -12.76 -14.80
CA GLY A 159 21.30 -12.60 -14.61
C GLY A 159 21.61 -12.47 -13.11
N THR A 160 22.51 -13.32 -12.62
CA THR A 160 22.94 -13.35 -11.24
C THR A 160 24.37 -12.84 -11.09
N TYR A 161 24.78 -12.47 -9.88
CA TYR A 161 26.15 -12.00 -9.61
C TYR A 161 27.17 -13.16 -9.66
N THR A 162 26.82 -14.33 -9.12
CA THR A 162 27.76 -15.46 -8.97
C THR A 162 27.45 -16.64 -9.88
N ASP A 163 26.15 -16.89 -10.18
CA ASP A 163 25.69 -18.12 -10.80
C ASP A 163 25.41 -17.98 -12.32
N GLY A 164 25.84 -16.85 -12.88
CA GLY A 164 25.73 -16.58 -14.30
C GLY A 164 24.32 -16.21 -14.75
N ILE A 165 23.91 -16.74 -15.91
CA ILE A 165 22.61 -16.45 -16.51
C ILE A 165 21.73 -17.70 -16.55
N GLY A 166 20.42 -17.54 -16.42
CA GLY A 166 19.45 -18.62 -16.55
C GLY A 166 18.10 -18.15 -17.05
N LEU A 167 17.19 -19.10 -17.15
CA LEU A 167 15.81 -18.89 -17.60
C LEU A 167 14.84 -19.35 -16.53
N ILE A 168 13.73 -18.62 -16.40
CA ILE A 168 12.55 -19.10 -15.68
C ILE A 168 11.62 -19.74 -16.70
N ASP A 169 11.24 -20.99 -16.46
CA ASP A 169 10.27 -21.69 -17.27
C ASP A 169 8.81 -21.28 -16.98
N ALA A 170 7.88 -21.83 -17.75
CA ALA A 170 6.44 -21.54 -17.56
C ALA A 170 5.89 -22.07 -16.22
N GLY A 171 6.57 -23.01 -15.57
CA GLY A 171 6.24 -23.51 -14.24
C GLY A 171 6.81 -22.67 -13.10
N GLY A 172 7.60 -21.63 -13.42
CA GLY A 172 8.23 -20.75 -12.44
C GLY A 172 9.54 -21.30 -11.86
N SER A 173 10.16 -22.31 -12.50
CA SER A 173 11.45 -22.88 -12.06
C SER A 173 12.62 -22.23 -12.79
N PHE A 174 13.72 -22.00 -12.06
CA PHE A 174 14.95 -21.45 -12.63
C PHE A 174 15.82 -22.58 -13.24
N HIS A 175 16.28 -22.35 -14.45
CA HIS A 175 17.18 -23.24 -15.17
C HIS A 175 18.44 -22.48 -15.59
N PRO A 176 19.64 -22.86 -15.08
CA PRO A 176 20.89 -22.25 -15.52
C PRO A 176 21.08 -22.43 -17.03
N PHE A 177 21.58 -21.40 -17.69
CA PHE A 177 21.92 -21.43 -19.11
C PHE A 177 23.45 -21.51 -19.28
N SER A 178 23.94 -22.61 -19.82
CA SER A 178 25.37 -22.76 -20.14
C SER A 178 25.66 -22.12 -21.49
N LEU A 179 26.64 -21.23 -21.54
CA LEU A 179 27.10 -20.60 -22.77
C LEU A 179 28.02 -21.53 -23.60
N GLY A 180 28.38 -22.71 -23.06
CA GLY A 180 29.21 -23.66 -23.78
C GLY A 180 30.64 -23.20 -24.07
N ILE A 181 31.15 -22.30 -23.21
CA ILE A 181 32.52 -21.76 -23.26
C ILE A 181 33.41 -22.61 -22.33
#